data_979d9759919bcb7d1c5ad8f97b396bdb
#
_entry.id   979d9759919bcb7d1c5ad8f97b396bdb
#
_cell.length_a   1.000
_cell.length_b   1.000
_cell.length_c   1.000
_cell.angle_alpha   90.00
_cell.angle_beta   90.00
_cell.angle_gamma   90.00
#
_symmetry.space_group_name_H-M   'P 1'
#
loop_
_entity.id
_entity.type
_entity.pdbx_description
1 polymer ?
#
loop_
_entity_poly.entity_id
_entity_poly.type
_entity_poly.pdbx_seq_one_letter_code
_entity_poly.pdbx_strand_id
1 'polypeptide(L)'
;MIGHGDHTVAGPWSFSVSAGGLNVMRGPNGCGKSTFARTLLNLIPAISGKVRWNIQPHCRWVPQQLPLTEDYPVSVFDIVELGLWDTPDTGSPLWGLRPGKSQDKPAKQIVSEMLTRVGLNGMENRRFARLSGGEQRRALIARALVADANCIVLDEPMNGVDQEGRESLGKLVTDLAENSEILFLVITHDSSWIPVQPRCYLDLSATGEISLEPRS
;
A
#
# COMPACT_ATOMS: atom_id res chain seq x y z
N MET A 1 18.31 -4.80 -10.86
CA MET A 1 18.23 -3.37 -11.27
C MET A 1 16.81 -3.00 -11.61
N ILE A 2 16.41 -1.81 -11.30
CA ILE A 2 15.07 -1.27 -11.62
C ILE A 2 15.19 0.00 -12.44
N GLY A 3 14.16 0.32 -13.25
CA GLY A 3 14.14 1.51 -14.11
C GLY A 3 12.94 1.57 -15.03
N HIS A 4 13.01 2.45 -16.01
CA HIS A 4 11.99 2.64 -17.05
C HIS A 4 12.62 2.48 -18.43
N GLY A 5 12.18 1.47 -19.20
CA GLY A 5 12.82 1.12 -20.46
C GLY A 5 14.29 0.79 -20.26
N ASP A 6 15.18 1.44 -21.00
CA ASP A 6 16.63 1.21 -20.91
C ASP A 6 17.33 2.08 -19.83
N HIS A 7 16.58 2.92 -19.11
CA HIS A 7 17.12 3.78 -18.07
C HIS A 7 17.10 3.10 -16.70
N THR A 8 18.27 2.74 -16.17
CA THR A 8 18.44 2.25 -14.80
C THR A 8 18.21 3.39 -13.82
N VAL A 9 17.27 3.20 -12.89
CA VAL A 9 17.00 4.15 -11.79
C VAL A 9 17.82 3.78 -10.57
N ALA A 10 17.94 2.47 -10.24
CA ALA A 10 18.67 2.02 -9.07
C ALA A 10 19.04 0.53 -9.15
N GLY A 11 19.99 0.09 -8.31
CA GLY A 11 20.53 -1.26 -8.23
C GLY A 11 21.92 -1.39 -8.87
N PRO A 12 22.52 -2.59 -8.91
CA PRO A 12 21.92 -3.90 -8.56
C PRO A 12 21.82 -4.15 -7.05
N TRP A 13 20.80 -4.86 -6.62
CA TRP A 13 20.61 -5.27 -5.24
C TRP A 13 20.37 -6.77 -5.10
N SER A 14 20.76 -7.32 -3.95
CA SER A 14 20.38 -8.67 -3.53
C SER A 14 20.08 -8.64 -2.04
N PHE A 15 18.80 -8.82 -1.69
CA PHE A 15 18.36 -8.87 -0.31
C PHE A 15 17.09 -9.70 -0.18
N SER A 16 16.73 -10.02 1.06
CA SER A 16 15.46 -10.67 1.40
C SER A 16 14.76 -9.93 2.52
N VAL A 17 13.44 -9.89 2.46
CA VAL A 17 12.57 -9.31 3.49
C VAL A 17 11.67 -10.41 4.01
N SER A 18 11.55 -10.51 5.33
CA SER A 18 10.68 -11.50 5.97
C SER A 18 9.22 -11.20 5.69
N ALA A 19 8.42 -12.24 5.50
CA ALA A 19 6.96 -12.10 5.38
C ALA A 19 6.34 -11.59 6.69
N GLY A 20 5.25 -10.86 6.56
CA GLY A 20 4.48 -10.29 7.68
C GLY A 20 5.11 -9.06 8.33
N GLY A 21 4.30 -8.34 9.10
CA GLY A 21 4.71 -7.17 9.87
C GLY A 21 5.05 -5.94 9.04
N LEU A 22 5.53 -4.91 9.74
CA LEU A 22 5.85 -3.61 9.16
C LEU A 22 7.30 -3.55 8.70
N ASN A 23 7.51 -3.21 7.43
CA ASN A 23 8.80 -2.91 6.82
C ASN A 23 8.76 -1.50 6.23
N VAL A 24 9.86 -0.77 6.30
CA VAL A 24 9.89 0.63 5.89
C VAL A 24 11.01 0.87 4.88
N MET A 25 10.66 1.37 3.72
CA MET A 25 11.62 1.84 2.73
C MET A 25 11.77 3.35 2.84
N ARG A 26 12.98 3.81 3.17
CA ARG A 26 13.31 5.23 3.30
C ARG A 26 14.27 5.65 2.17
N GLY A 27 14.30 6.93 1.90
CA GLY A 27 15.24 7.53 0.95
C GLY A 27 14.76 8.87 0.42
N PRO A 28 15.64 9.66 -0.18
CA PRO A 28 15.29 10.97 -0.73
C PRO A 28 14.28 10.87 -1.88
N ASN A 29 13.65 12.00 -2.22
CA ASN A 29 12.75 12.04 -3.37
C ASN A 29 13.54 11.80 -4.67
N GLY A 30 12.93 11.05 -5.59
CA GLY A 30 13.53 10.72 -6.88
C GLY A 30 14.54 9.55 -6.88
N CYS A 31 14.92 8.98 -5.72
CA CYS A 31 15.88 7.86 -5.66
C CYS A 31 15.36 6.51 -6.18
N GLY A 32 14.07 6.41 -6.56
CA GLY A 32 13.52 5.18 -7.15
C GLY A 32 12.61 4.36 -6.25
N LYS A 33 12.17 4.87 -5.09
CA LYS A 33 11.28 4.13 -4.16
C LYS A 33 9.99 3.63 -4.82
N SER A 34 9.25 4.50 -5.52
CA SER A 34 8.02 4.11 -6.21
C SER A 34 8.28 3.18 -7.41
N THR A 35 9.44 3.31 -8.08
CA THR A 35 9.88 2.39 -9.13
C THR A 35 10.16 1.01 -8.53
N PHE A 36 10.82 0.97 -7.36
CA PHE A 36 11.01 -0.27 -6.62
C PHE A 36 9.68 -0.95 -6.27
N ALA A 37 8.73 -0.21 -5.70
CA ALA A 37 7.42 -0.74 -5.37
C ALA A 37 6.71 -1.33 -6.59
N ARG A 38 6.69 -0.59 -7.70
CA ARG A 38 6.06 -1.07 -8.94
C ARG A 38 6.75 -2.31 -9.49
N THR A 39 8.08 -2.41 -9.39
CA THR A 39 8.81 -3.61 -9.80
C THR A 39 8.54 -4.77 -8.85
N LEU A 40 8.48 -4.53 -7.53
CA LEU A 40 8.13 -5.53 -6.53
C LEU A 40 6.74 -6.12 -6.80
N LEU A 41 5.77 -5.27 -7.14
CA LEU A 41 4.40 -5.64 -7.47
C LEU A 41 4.24 -6.19 -8.90
N ASN A 42 5.33 -6.33 -9.65
CA ASN A 42 5.34 -6.76 -11.05
C ASN A 42 4.51 -5.86 -12.00
N LEU A 43 4.28 -4.60 -11.62
CA LEU A 43 3.61 -3.59 -12.44
C LEU A 43 4.52 -3.06 -13.56
N ILE A 44 5.84 -3.11 -13.32
CA ILE A 44 6.88 -2.84 -14.31
C ILE A 44 7.94 -3.96 -14.23
N PRO A 45 8.51 -4.40 -15.35
CA PRO A 45 9.55 -5.42 -15.33
C PRO A 45 10.84 -4.89 -14.69
N ALA A 46 11.57 -5.77 -14.00
CA ALA A 46 12.94 -5.46 -13.62
C ALA A 46 13.84 -5.39 -14.87
N ILE A 47 14.75 -4.42 -14.94
CA ILE A 47 15.76 -4.33 -16.03
C ILE A 47 16.65 -5.57 -16.00
N SER A 48 17.06 -6.01 -14.81
CA SER A 48 17.79 -7.25 -14.62
C SER A 48 17.53 -7.82 -13.23
N GLY A 49 17.80 -9.12 -13.06
CA GLY A 49 17.55 -9.82 -11.81
C GLY A 49 16.13 -10.40 -11.73
N LYS A 50 15.75 -10.84 -10.54
CA LYS A 50 14.44 -11.49 -10.29
C LYS A 50 13.93 -11.10 -8.92
N VAL A 51 12.62 -10.87 -8.82
CA VAL A 51 11.88 -10.87 -7.57
C VAL A 51 11.41 -12.30 -7.32
N ARG A 52 11.67 -12.81 -6.13
CA ARG A 52 11.19 -14.14 -5.72
C ARG A 52 10.33 -14.01 -4.48
N TRP A 53 9.19 -14.66 -4.51
CA TRP A 53 8.27 -14.76 -3.39
C TRP A 53 8.23 -16.20 -2.91
N ASN A 54 8.36 -16.41 -1.61
CA ASN A 54 8.27 -17.74 -1.01
C ASN A 54 6.81 -18.22 -0.87
N ILE A 55 5.85 -17.31 -1.04
CA ILE A 55 4.41 -17.57 -1.09
C ILE A 55 3.85 -16.93 -2.36
N GLN A 56 2.68 -17.37 -2.79
CA GLN A 56 2.00 -16.68 -3.89
C GLN A 56 1.59 -15.27 -3.43
N PRO A 57 2.14 -14.20 -4.01
CA PRO A 57 1.85 -12.84 -3.55
C PRO A 57 0.47 -12.39 -4.04
N HIS A 58 -0.35 -11.97 -3.10
CA HIS A 58 -1.55 -11.16 -3.35
C HIS A 58 -1.26 -9.74 -2.90
N CYS A 59 -0.54 -9.01 -3.73
CA CYS A 59 -0.09 -7.67 -3.40
C CYS A 59 -1.16 -6.64 -3.72
N ARG A 60 -1.25 -5.61 -2.88
CA ARG A 60 -2.05 -4.42 -3.13
C ARG A 60 -1.22 -3.17 -2.92
N TRP A 61 -1.39 -2.23 -3.82
CA TRP A 61 -0.72 -0.93 -3.74
C TRP A 61 -1.70 0.16 -3.37
N VAL A 62 -1.37 0.88 -2.31
CA VAL A 62 -2.05 2.10 -1.89
C VAL A 62 -1.20 3.29 -2.36
N PRO A 63 -1.59 3.95 -3.46
CA PRO A 63 -0.80 5.03 -4.06
C PRO A 63 -0.86 6.29 -3.22
N GLN A 64 0.09 7.19 -3.44
CA GLN A 64 0.14 8.51 -2.80
C GLN A 64 -1.14 9.32 -3.02
N GLN A 65 -1.75 9.25 -4.19
CA GLN A 65 -3.02 9.91 -4.52
C GLN A 65 -3.85 9.04 -5.48
N LEU A 66 -5.17 9.07 -5.30
CA LEU A 66 -6.08 8.66 -6.35
C LEU A 66 -6.47 9.90 -7.17
N PRO A 67 -6.42 9.85 -8.50
CA PRO A 67 -6.81 10.97 -9.36
C PRO A 67 -8.35 11.07 -9.46
N LEU A 68 -9.03 11.14 -8.31
CA LEU A 68 -10.47 11.33 -8.23
C LEU A 68 -10.74 12.80 -7.94
N THR A 69 -11.42 13.46 -8.86
CA THR A 69 -11.91 14.82 -8.70
C THR A 69 -13.26 14.84 -7.98
N GLU A 70 -13.66 15.99 -7.42
CA GLU A 70 -14.96 16.16 -6.75
C GLU A 70 -16.16 15.86 -7.66
N ASP A 71 -15.98 15.91 -8.97
CA ASP A 71 -17.02 15.63 -9.97
C ASP A 71 -17.39 14.15 -10.04
N TYR A 72 -16.54 13.26 -9.54
CA TYR A 72 -16.86 11.83 -9.47
C TYR A 72 -17.71 11.52 -8.22
N PRO A 73 -18.99 11.14 -8.39
CA PRO A 73 -19.91 10.89 -7.26
C PRO A 73 -19.68 9.51 -6.62
N VAL A 74 -18.42 9.15 -6.36
CA VAL A 74 -18.01 7.86 -5.81
C VAL A 74 -18.07 7.93 -4.28
N SER A 75 -18.77 6.98 -3.66
CA SER A 75 -18.86 6.86 -2.20
C SER A 75 -17.66 6.13 -1.61
N VAL A 76 -17.51 6.21 -0.30
CA VAL A 76 -16.51 5.41 0.45
C VAL A 76 -16.78 3.92 0.25
N PHE A 77 -18.05 3.52 0.26
CA PHE A 77 -18.48 2.14 0.00
C PHE A 77 -17.96 1.67 -1.37
N ASP A 78 -18.20 2.44 -2.44
CA ASP A 78 -17.80 2.08 -3.80
C ASP A 78 -16.28 1.89 -3.89
N ILE A 79 -15.50 2.79 -3.26
CA ILE A 79 -14.03 2.68 -3.23
C ILE A 79 -13.56 1.39 -2.56
N VAL A 80 -14.14 1.04 -1.41
CA VAL A 80 -13.72 -0.15 -0.66
C VAL A 80 -14.21 -1.41 -1.36
N GLU A 81 -15.44 -1.41 -1.88
CA GLU A 81 -16.01 -2.54 -2.63
C GLU A 81 -15.16 -2.91 -3.85
N LEU A 82 -14.55 -1.94 -4.54
CA LEU A 82 -13.61 -2.22 -5.62
C LEU A 82 -12.47 -3.18 -5.23
N GLY A 83 -12.13 -3.27 -3.96
CA GLY A 83 -11.14 -4.23 -3.47
C GLY A 83 -11.62 -5.69 -3.52
N LEU A 84 -12.93 -5.94 -3.56
CA LEU A 84 -13.50 -7.29 -3.69
C LEU A 84 -13.39 -7.85 -5.12
N TRP A 85 -13.09 -6.99 -6.09
CA TRP A 85 -12.94 -7.38 -7.47
C TRP A 85 -11.47 -7.73 -7.73
N ASP A 86 -11.23 -8.91 -8.30
CA ASP A 86 -9.89 -9.33 -8.66
C ASP A 86 -9.40 -8.49 -9.84
N THR A 87 -8.72 -7.39 -9.53
CA THR A 87 -8.02 -6.61 -10.53
C THR A 87 -6.65 -7.24 -10.70
N PRO A 88 -6.26 -7.69 -11.90
CA PRO A 88 -4.87 -7.99 -12.17
C PRO A 88 -4.03 -6.77 -11.77
N ASP A 89 -2.93 -6.95 -11.04
CA ASP A 89 -2.01 -5.89 -10.60
C ASP A 89 -1.29 -5.20 -11.78
N THR A 90 -2.00 -5.00 -12.89
CA THR A 90 -1.48 -4.45 -14.16
C THR A 90 -1.51 -2.94 -14.23
N GLY A 91 -1.76 -2.26 -13.10
CA GLY A 91 -1.75 -0.77 -13.06
C GLY A 91 -2.90 -0.11 -13.83
N SER A 92 -3.84 -0.89 -14.36
CA SER A 92 -5.03 -0.36 -15.03
C SER A 92 -6.17 -0.17 -14.04
N PRO A 93 -6.67 1.05 -13.83
CA PRO A 93 -7.61 1.33 -12.74
C PRO A 93 -8.99 0.66 -12.88
N LEU A 94 -9.39 0.20 -14.07
CA LEU A 94 -10.81 -0.14 -14.31
C LEU A 94 -11.08 -1.25 -15.34
N TRP A 95 -10.08 -1.87 -15.99
CA TRP A 95 -10.32 -2.81 -17.07
C TRP A 95 -9.93 -4.24 -16.69
N GLY A 96 -10.91 -5.12 -16.65
CA GLY A 96 -10.72 -6.55 -16.38
C GLY A 96 -11.15 -7.00 -15.00
N LEU A 97 -12.14 -6.32 -14.40
CA LEU A 97 -12.73 -6.71 -13.12
C LEU A 97 -13.31 -8.13 -13.24
N ARG A 98 -12.75 -9.06 -12.47
CA ARG A 98 -13.38 -10.36 -12.21
C ARG A 98 -13.86 -10.37 -10.77
N PRO A 99 -15.01 -10.98 -10.48
CA PRO A 99 -15.39 -11.20 -9.08
C PRO A 99 -14.25 -11.95 -8.39
N GLY A 100 -13.76 -11.42 -7.29
CA GLY A 100 -12.83 -12.12 -6.41
C GLY A 100 -13.40 -13.47 -5.96
N LYS A 101 -12.60 -14.29 -5.29
CA LYS A 101 -13.06 -15.56 -4.74
C LYS A 101 -14.37 -15.35 -4.00
N SER A 102 -15.38 -16.19 -4.30
CA SER A 102 -16.68 -16.20 -3.65
C SER A 102 -16.49 -16.11 -2.12
N GLN A 103 -16.90 -14.98 -1.58
CA GLN A 103 -16.94 -14.80 -0.14
C GLN A 103 -18.33 -15.18 0.33
N ASP A 104 -18.44 -15.96 1.40
CA ASP A 104 -19.72 -16.42 1.96
C ASP A 104 -20.57 -15.28 2.51
N LYS A 105 -20.02 -14.07 2.59
CA LYS A 105 -20.70 -12.87 3.10
C LYS A 105 -21.06 -11.89 1.97
N PRO A 106 -22.21 -11.18 2.09
CA PRO A 106 -22.56 -10.11 1.14
C PRO A 106 -21.52 -8.98 1.18
N ALA A 107 -21.20 -8.40 0.02
CA ALA A 107 -20.23 -7.30 -0.13
C ALA A 107 -20.47 -6.18 0.89
N LYS A 108 -21.74 -5.80 1.11
CA LYS A 108 -22.11 -4.77 2.09
C LYS A 108 -21.60 -5.07 3.51
N GLN A 109 -21.69 -6.33 3.94
CA GLN A 109 -21.24 -6.72 5.27
C GLN A 109 -19.72 -6.66 5.36
N ILE A 110 -19.01 -7.16 4.36
CA ILE A 110 -17.54 -7.18 4.31
C ILE A 110 -16.99 -5.75 4.34
N VAL A 111 -17.55 -4.88 3.49
CA VAL A 111 -17.15 -3.47 3.43
C VAL A 111 -17.39 -2.77 4.76
N SER A 112 -18.58 -2.96 5.38
CA SER A 112 -18.91 -2.33 6.67
C SER A 112 -17.99 -2.82 7.80
N GLU A 113 -17.72 -4.12 7.88
CA GLU A 113 -16.75 -4.69 8.84
C GLU A 113 -15.36 -4.06 8.65
N MET A 114 -14.93 -3.88 7.40
CA MET A 114 -13.63 -3.32 7.11
C MET A 114 -13.55 -1.82 7.38
N LEU A 115 -14.60 -1.06 7.05
CA LEU A 115 -14.70 0.36 7.40
C LEU A 115 -14.65 0.56 8.91
N THR A 116 -15.30 -0.30 9.68
CA THR A 116 -15.20 -0.28 11.14
C THR A 116 -13.76 -0.52 11.60
N ARG A 117 -13.08 -1.51 11.00
CA ARG A 117 -11.68 -1.85 11.34
C ARG A 117 -10.71 -0.70 11.10
N VAL A 118 -10.94 0.13 10.08
CA VAL A 118 -10.10 1.30 9.80
C VAL A 118 -10.62 2.60 10.43
N GLY A 119 -11.68 2.55 11.27
CA GLY A 119 -12.23 3.69 11.96
C GLY A 119 -13.05 4.64 11.08
N LEU A 120 -13.74 4.11 10.06
CA LEU A 120 -14.61 4.85 9.14
C LEU A 120 -16.07 4.35 9.20
N ASN A 121 -16.48 3.75 10.31
CA ASN A 121 -17.86 3.26 10.49
C ASN A 121 -18.87 4.40 10.34
N GLY A 122 -19.98 4.14 9.62
CA GLY A 122 -21.02 5.12 9.34
C GLY A 122 -20.67 6.13 8.24
N MET A 123 -19.53 5.96 7.55
CA MET A 123 -19.10 6.83 6.45
C MET A 123 -19.35 6.23 5.07
N GLU A 124 -20.00 5.08 4.98
CA GLU A 124 -20.22 4.31 3.75
C GLU A 124 -20.75 5.16 2.59
N ASN A 125 -21.74 6.02 2.89
CA ASN A 125 -22.42 6.84 1.89
C ASN A 125 -21.78 8.23 1.67
N ARG A 126 -20.70 8.56 2.39
CA ARG A 126 -20.00 9.83 2.17
C ARG A 126 -19.26 9.79 0.82
N ARG A 127 -19.23 10.93 0.14
CA ARG A 127 -18.40 11.07 -1.07
C ARG A 127 -16.92 10.98 -0.70
N PHE A 128 -16.18 10.09 -1.36
CA PHE A 128 -14.76 9.88 -1.10
C PHE A 128 -13.94 11.18 -1.24
N ALA A 129 -14.22 11.99 -2.26
CA ALA A 129 -13.51 13.25 -2.50
C ALA A 129 -13.72 14.30 -1.38
N ARG A 130 -14.76 14.15 -0.52
CA ARG A 130 -15.03 15.05 0.61
C ARG A 130 -14.44 14.58 1.94
N LEU A 131 -13.74 13.48 1.94
CA LEU A 131 -13.03 12.99 3.10
C LEU A 131 -11.74 13.81 3.32
N SER A 132 -11.32 13.93 4.58
CA SER A 132 -9.96 14.40 4.91
C SER A 132 -8.90 13.48 4.30
N GLY A 133 -7.68 13.96 4.14
CA GLY A 133 -6.58 13.16 3.62
C GLY A 133 -6.35 11.86 4.41
N GLY A 134 -6.46 11.92 5.74
CA GLY A 134 -6.36 10.75 6.62
C GLY A 134 -7.50 9.75 6.43
N GLU A 135 -8.75 10.24 6.33
CA GLU A 135 -9.91 9.38 6.04
C GLU A 135 -9.81 8.73 4.67
N GLN A 136 -9.36 9.44 3.64
CA GLN A 136 -9.11 8.87 2.32
C GLN A 136 -8.07 7.75 2.38
N ARG A 137 -6.97 7.93 3.12
CA ARG A 137 -5.96 6.88 3.32
C ARG A 137 -6.53 5.66 4.00
N ARG A 138 -7.34 5.83 5.04
CA ARG A 138 -8.03 4.73 5.73
C ARG A 138 -8.95 3.96 4.79
N ALA A 139 -9.71 4.64 3.94
CA ALA A 139 -10.57 4.00 2.95
C ALA A 139 -9.76 3.20 1.91
N LEU A 140 -8.59 3.70 1.47
CA LEU A 140 -7.71 2.98 0.55
C LEU A 140 -7.04 1.76 1.20
N ILE A 141 -6.70 1.85 2.48
CA ILE A 141 -6.22 0.70 3.26
C ILE A 141 -7.34 -0.34 3.40
N ALA A 142 -8.57 0.08 3.70
CA ALA A 142 -9.73 -0.80 3.75
C ALA A 142 -9.94 -1.52 2.41
N ARG A 143 -9.85 -0.81 1.28
CA ARG A 143 -9.89 -1.40 -0.07
C ARG A 143 -8.81 -2.48 -0.27
N ALA A 144 -7.60 -2.26 0.21
CA ALA A 144 -6.53 -3.25 0.11
C ALA A 144 -6.80 -4.48 0.99
N LEU A 145 -7.37 -4.27 2.18
CA LEU A 145 -7.67 -5.34 3.13
C LEU A 145 -8.82 -6.24 2.69
N VAL A 146 -9.90 -5.70 2.09
CA VAL A 146 -11.03 -6.51 1.59
C VAL A 146 -10.61 -7.41 0.42
N ALA A 147 -9.50 -7.11 -0.24
CA ALA A 147 -8.94 -7.88 -1.34
C ALA A 147 -8.19 -9.15 -0.91
N ASP A 148 -8.21 -9.51 0.38
CA ASP A 148 -7.47 -10.64 0.95
C ASP A 148 -5.96 -10.59 0.61
N ALA A 149 -5.40 -9.39 0.70
CA ALA A 149 -4.00 -9.15 0.41
C ALA A 149 -3.09 -9.75 1.48
N ASN A 150 -2.01 -10.41 1.08
CA ASN A 150 -0.93 -10.84 1.98
C ASN A 150 0.30 -9.92 1.93
N CYS A 151 0.27 -8.94 1.03
CA CYS A 151 1.26 -7.86 0.95
C CYS A 151 0.55 -6.54 0.60
N ILE A 152 0.78 -5.50 1.40
CA ILE A 152 0.23 -4.16 1.16
C ILE A 152 1.40 -3.17 1.10
N VAL A 153 1.52 -2.47 -0.03
CA VAL A 153 2.49 -1.40 -0.21
C VAL A 153 1.80 -0.07 -0.04
N LEU A 154 2.26 0.73 0.91
CA LEU A 154 1.79 2.10 1.18
C LEU A 154 2.82 3.10 0.65
N ASP A 155 2.48 3.82 -0.41
CA ASP A 155 3.38 4.79 -1.04
C ASP A 155 3.09 6.20 -0.50
N GLU A 156 4.03 6.75 0.28
CA GLU A 156 3.96 8.06 0.94
C GLU A 156 2.60 8.30 1.64
N PRO A 157 2.19 7.44 2.59
CA PRO A 157 0.83 7.45 3.12
C PRO A 157 0.48 8.71 3.92
N MET A 158 1.47 9.48 4.40
CA MET A 158 1.27 10.69 5.21
C MET A 158 1.20 11.98 4.40
N ASN A 159 1.38 11.93 3.09
CA ASN A 159 1.28 13.12 2.27
C ASN A 159 -0.16 13.67 2.25
N GLY A 160 -0.31 14.96 2.58
CA GLY A 160 -1.61 15.61 2.67
C GLY A 160 -2.44 15.26 3.91
N VAL A 161 -1.83 14.61 4.90
CA VAL A 161 -2.46 14.26 6.18
C VAL A 161 -1.96 15.24 7.26
N ASP A 162 -2.88 15.80 8.04
CA ASP A 162 -2.57 16.67 9.18
C ASP A 162 -1.93 15.90 10.34
N GLN A 163 -1.45 16.59 11.36
CA GLN A 163 -0.69 15.97 12.45
C GLN A 163 -1.51 14.92 13.22
N GLU A 164 -2.75 15.22 13.56
CA GLU A 164 -3.63 14.29 14.28
C GLU A 164 -3.95 13.06 13.43
N GLY A 165 -4.20 13.26 12.15
CA GLY A 165 -4.41 12.20 11.19
C GLY A 165 -3.18 11.30 11.02
N ARG A 166 -1.96 11.86 11.03
CA ARG A 166 -0.70 11.10 10.96
C ARG A 166 -0.54 10.16 12.14
N GLU A 167 -0.75 10.64 13.36
CA GLU A 167 -0.65 9.83 14.58
C GLU A 167 -1.69 8.70 14.56
N SER A 168 -2.91 9.02 14.21
CA SER A 168 -4.02 8.08 14.14
C SER A 168 -3.83 7.03 13.03
N LEU A 169 -3.33 7.44 11.85
CA LEU A 169 -3.03 6.54 10.75
C LEU A 169 -1.81 5.66 11.06
N GLY A 170 -0.79 6.22 11.72
CA GLY A 170 0.39 5.49 12.17
C GLY A 170 0.04 4.34 13.12
N LYS A 171 -0.81 4.61 14.11
CA LYS A 171 -1.34 3.58 15.02
C LYS A 171 -2.10 2.50 14.25
N LEU A 172 -3.01 2.89 13.35
CA LEU A 172 -3.77 1.94 12.54
C LEU A 172 -2.86 1.00 11.74
N VAL A 173 -1.87 1.55 11.01
CA VAL A 173 -0.95 0.76 10.16
C VAL A 173 -0.13 -0.19 11.03
N THR A 174 0.32 0.27 12.20
CA THR A 174 1.05 -0.55 13.15
C THR A 174 0.20 -1.69 13.69
N ASP A 175 -1.01 -1.39 14.18
CA ASP A 175 -1.94 -2.37 14.72
C ASP A 175 -2.29 -3.45 13.68
N LEU A 176 -2.50 -3.03 12.42
CA LEU A 176 -2.75 -3.96 11.32
C LEU A 176 -1.54 -4.85 11.03
N ALA A 177 -0.34 -4.29 11.05
CA ALA A 177 0.88 -5.04 10.77
C ALA A 177 1.25 -6.02 11.89
N GLU A 178 1.00 -5.67 13.15
CA GLU A 178 1.30 -6.53 14.31
C GLU A 178 0.27 -7.64 14.50
N ASN A 179 -1.00 -7.37 14.18
CA ASN A 179 -2.11 -8.30 14.41
C ASN A 179 -2.54 -9.08 13.15
N SER A 180 -1.69 -9.13 12.12
CA SER A 180 -1.93 -9.93 10.92
C SER A 180 -0.63 -10.50 10.36
N GLU A 181 -0.74 -11.51 9.49
CA GLU A 181 0.39 -12.06 8.74
C GLU A 181 0.70 -11.25 7.47
N ILE A 182 0.01 -10.13 7.26
CA ILE A 182 0.19 -9.28 6.09
C ILE A 182 1.54 -8.58 6.18
N LEU A 183 2.30 -8.63 5.10
CA LEU A 183 3.49 -7.81 4.93
C LEU A 183 3.06 -6.38 4.57
N PHE A 184 3.34 -5.42 5.46
CA PHE A 184 3.23 -4.00 5.14
C PHE A 184 4.59 -3.45 4.73
N LEU A 185 4.68 -2.90 3.53
CA LEU A 185 5.83 -2.14 3.06
C LEU A 185 5.43 -0.67 2.94
N VAL A 186 5.90 0.13 3.87
CA VAL A 186 5.72 1.58 3.84
C VAL A 186 6.89 2.22 3.10
N ILE A 187 6.59 2.99 2.08
CA ILE A 187 7.55 3.80 1.34
C ILE A 187 7.37 5.24 1.79
N THR A 188 8.42 5.83 2.36
CA THR A 188 8.35 7.20 2.86
C THR A 188 9.73 7.86 2.88
N HIS A 189 9.76 9.18 2.83
CA HIS A 189 10.95 9.96 3.11
C HIS A 189 11.03 10.38 4.59
N ASP A 190 9.93 10.29 5.33
CA ASP A 190 9.82 10.60 6.75
C ASP A 190 9.15 9.42 7.48
N SER A 191 9.88 8.76 8.37
CA SER A 191 9.40 7.65 9.18
C SER A 191 9.08 8.02 10.63
N SER A 192 9.15 9.31 10.99
CA SER A 192 8.93 9.79 12.37
C SER A 192 7.52 9.52 12.92
N TRP A 193 6.55 9.32 12.03
CA TRP A 193 5.17 9.01 12.37
C TRP A 193 4.91 7.54 12.74
N ILE A 194 5.88 6.67 12.53
CA ILE A 194 5.75 5.23 12.83
C ILE A 194 6.03 5.02 14.33
N PRO A 195 5.01 4.62 15.13
CA PRO A 195 5.15 4.59 16.58
C PRO A 195 5.93 3.39 17.12
N VAL A 196 6.25 2.40 16.25
CA VAL A 196 6.97 1.18 16.63
C VAL A 196 8.20 0.98 15.75
N GLN A 197 9.12 0.15 16.23
CA GLN A 197 10.28 -0.23 15.44
C GLN A 197 9.86 -1.23 14.36
N PRO A 198 10.03 -0.93 13.06
CA PRO A 198 9.76 -1.87 11.97
C PRO A 198 10.63 -3.13 12.07
N ARG A 199 10.22 -4.19 11.39
CA ARG A 199 11.04 -5.41 11.26
C ARG A 199 12.32 -5.16 10.47
N CYS A 200 12.24 -4.28 9.48
CA CYS A 200 13.38 -3.94 8.64
C CYS A 200 13.22 -2.51 8.11
N TYR A 201 14.31 -1.77 8.11
CA TYR A 201 14.47 -0.57 7.29
C TYR A 201 15.24 -0.92 6.02
N LEU A 202 14.74 -0.45 4.89
CA LEU A 202 15.38 -0.48 3.59
C LEU A 202 15.75 0.96 3.22
N ASP A 203 16.99 1.32 3.42
CA ASP A 203 17.46 2.68 3.14
C ASP A 203 18.00 2.77 1.73
N LEU A 204 17.29 3.48 0.85
CA LEU A 204 17.66 3.71 -0.53
C LEU A 204 18.37 5.07 -0.65
N SER A 205 19.65 5.04 -0.99
CA SER A 205 20.46 6.25 -1.17
C SER A 205 20.10 7.00 -2.46
N ALA A 206 20.56 8.25 -2.57
CA ALA A 206 20.43 9.04 -3.80
C ALA A 206 21.21 8.42 -4.98
N THR A 207 22.22 7.61 -4.71
CA THR A 207 23.01 6.87 -5.72
C THR A 207 22.38 5.54 -6.12
N GLY A 208 21.22 5.19 -5.53
CA GLY A 208 20.50 3.96 -5.83
C GLY A 208 21.04 2.72 -5.12
N GLU A 209 21.80 2.88 -4.05
CA GLU A 209 22.24 1.77 -3.19
C GLU A 209 21.19 1.49 -2.10
N ILE A 210 20.98 0.23 -1.75
CA ILE A 210 20.13 -0.19 -0.63
C ILE A 210 21.00 -0.72 0.51
N SER A 211 20.76 -0.22 1.72
CA SER A 211 21.19 -0.85 2.97
C SER A 211 19.98 -1.40 3.73
N LEU A 212 20.21 -2.48 4.47
CA LEU A 212 19.20 -3.13 5.30
C LEU A 212 19.58 -2.96 6.77
N GLU A 213 18.63 -2.47 7.55
CA GLU A 213 18.74 -2.44 9.00
C GLU A 213 17.64 -3.34 9.59
N PRO A 214 17.92 -4.63 9.81
CA PRO A 214 16.95 -5.54 10.44
C PRO A 214 16.78 -5.15 11.92
N ARG A 215 15.61 -5.44 12.46
CA ARG A 215 15.35 -5.33 13.89
C ARG A 215 16.31 -6.27 14.64
N SER A 216 17.14 -5.72 15.52
CA SER A 216 18.00 -6.45 16.44
C SER A 216 17.19 -7.22 17.51
#